data_cf426ffcec78043d199e210d416df9fc
#
_entry.id   cf426ffcec78043d199e210d416df9fc
#
_cell.length_a   1.000
_cell.length_b   1.000
_cell.length_c   1.000
_cell.angle_alpha   90.00
_cell.angle_beta   90.00
_cell.angle_gamma   90.00
#
_symmetry.space_group_name_H-M   'P 1'
#
loop_
_entity.id
_entity.type
_entity.pdbx_description
1 polymer ?
#
loop_
_entity_poly.entity_id
_entity_poly.type
_entity_poly.pdbx_seq_one_letter_code
_entity_poly.pdbx_strand_id
1 'polypeptide(L)'
;MVNKYKERLKHYTINRKLKATLGVVALIACIIGVILISGILAVANNVKGIYQGPMNNVNDIANVKYGLTDLQRAINRLLAEGSDNMADRYANFEKTVEEDVNLVVSGVDDMDKHFKTEATRAKLSEMQAKINEGEKVRPQVMQLLKSGKIDEAYALNYNTYLPIVNEIKSLANDIETLVYQNGAVYYTQSVRLGNGLTIAGIILVVALLFISTFFTRTITEVLTTPAKQIVEAAEQMYHGDMSAANLITYESEDEFGAMAKTLKGTMLNLHAYVDEISTV
;
A
#
# COMPACT_ATOMS: atom_id res chain seq x y z
N MET A 1 25.99 -28.65 8.52
CA MET A 1 24.52 -28.59 8.48
C MET A 1 23.96 -29.44 7.32
N VAL A 2 24.48 -29.30 6.10
CA VAL A 2 24.04 -30.05 4.89
C VAL A 2 24.13 -31.56 5.06
N ASN A 3 25.27 -32.11 5.53
CA ASN A 3 25.45 -33.55 5.73
C ASN A 3 24.46 -34.15 6.76
N LYS A 4 24.17 -33.40 7.83
CA LYS A 4 23.18 -33.85 8.83
C LYS A 4 21.76 -33.89 8.24
N TYR A 5 21.43 -32.98 7.31
CA TYR A 5 20.16 -32.99 6.61
C TYR A 5 20.07 -34.16 5.61
N LYS A 6 21.13 -34.41 4.82
CA LYS A 6 21.20 -35.55 3.90
C LYS A 6 21.05 -36.89 4.66
N GLU A 7 21.72 -37.06 5.78
CA GLU A 7 21.60 -38.28 6.60
C GLU A 7 20.16 -38.51 7.10
N ARG A 8 19.50 -37.45 7.56
CA ARG A 8 18.07 -37.54 7.96
C ARG A 8 17.15 -37.95 6.80
N LEU A 9 17.47 -37.53 5.57
CA LEU A 9 16.65 -37.87 4.40
C LEU A 9 16.73 -39.38 4.07
N LYS A 10 17.77 -40.10 4.44
CA LYS A 10 17.91 -41.56 4.18
C LYS A 10 16.82 -42.41 4.83
N HIS A 11 16.22 -41.91 5.93
CA HIS A 11 15.16 -42.62 6.66
C HIS A 11 13.74 -42.37 6.12
N TYR A 12 13.59 -41.54 5.07
CA TYR A 12 12.28 -41.20 4.51
C TYR A 12 12.11 -41.75 3.10
N THR A 13 10.89 -42.20 2.77
CA THR A 13 10.50 -42.56 1.41
C THR A 13 10.69 -41.40 0.43
N ILE A 14 10.90 -41.71 -0.85
CA ILE A 14 11.07 -40.69 -1.91
C ILE A 14 9.92 -39.70 -1.92
N ASN A 15 8.68 -40.19 -1.79
CA ASN A 15 7.48 -39.35 -1.76
C ASN A 15 7.51 -38.35 -0.56
N ARG A 16 7.92 -38.79 0.63
CA ARG A 16 8.07 -37.91 1.80
C ARG A 16 9.17 -36.87 1.61
N LYS A 17 10.31 -37.25 1.03
CA LYS A 17 11.42 -36.33 0.71
C LYS A 17 10.95 -35.21 -0.19
N LEU A 18 10.27 -35.55 -1.29
CA LEU A 18 9.75 -34.58 -2.25
C LEU A 18 8.68 -33.66 -1.64
N LYS A 19 7.68 -34.24 -0.95
CA LYS A 19 6.62 -33.46 -0.31
C LYS A 19 7.16 -32.50 0.76
N ALA A 20 8.11 -32.94 1.57
CA ALA A 20 8.71 -32.10 2.61
C ALA A 20 9.49 -30.92 1.99
N THR A 21 10.29 -31.18 0.97
CA THR A 21 11.11 -30.15 0.32
C THR A 21 10.27 -29.14 -0.43
N LEU A 22 9.33 -29.60 -1.27
CA LEU A 22 8.43 -28.72 -2.00
C LEU A 22 7.50 -27.96 -1.05
N GLY A 23 7.04 -28.62 0.03
CA GLY A 23 6.20 -27.98 1.05
C GLY A 23 6.91 -26.83 1.75
N VAL A 24 8.18 -26.99 2.10
CA VAL A 24 8.97 -25.92 2.73
C VAL A 24 9.14 -24.73 1.77
N VAL A 25 9.50 -24.97 0.51
CA VAL A 25 9.64 -23.91 -0.49
C VAL A 25 8.32 -23.19 -0.72
N ALA A 26 7.22 -23.94 -0.86
CA ALA A 26 5.88 -23.37 -1.04
C ALA A 26 5.45 -22.53 0.17
N LEU A 27 5.71 -23.00 1.39
CA LEU A 27 5.38 -22.30 2.63
C LEU A 27 6.15 -20.97 2.72
N ILE A 28 7.44 -20.97 2.42
CA ILE A 28 8.26 -19.74 2.38
C ILE A 28 7.71 -18.77 1.33
N ALA A 29 7.38 -19.26 0.12
CA ALA A 29 6.80 -18.44 -0.93
C ALA A 29 5.46 -17.82 -0.52
N CYS A 30 4.59 -18.57 0.17
CA CYS A 30 3.33 -18.08 0.73
C CYS A 30 3.57 -16.98 1.77
N ILE A 31 4.52 -17.16 2.69
CA ILE A 31 4.85 -16.14 3.72
C ILE A 31 5.32 -14.85 3.04
N ILE A 32 6.20 -14.95 2.04
CA ILE A 32 6.66 -13.81 1.26
C ILE A 32 5.48 -13.11 0.57
N GLY A 33 4.60 -13.87 -0.05
CA GLY A 33 3.38 -13.34 -0.69
C GLY A 33 2.50 -12.56 0.27
N VAL A 34 2.26 -13.08 1.47
CA VAL A 34 1.46 -12.41 2.51
C VAL A 34 2.12 -11.10 2.95
N ILE A 35 3.44 -11.08 3.17
CA ILE A 35 4.18 -9.87 3.56
C ILE A 35 4.07 -8.79 2.47
N LEU A 36 4.28 -9.16 1.21
CA LEU A 36 4.19 -8.21 0.08
C LEU A 36 2.78 -7.66 -0.11
N ILE A 37 1.75 -8.50 -0.04
CA ILE A 37 0.34 -8.08 -0.15
C ILE A 37 -0.02 -7.13 0.99
N SER A 38 0.34 -7.46 2.24
CA SER A 38 0.08 -6.61 3.40
C SER A 38 0.74 -5.23 3.24
N GLY A 39 1.95 -5.20 2.69
CA GLY A 39 2.65 -3.96 2.40
C GLY A 39 1.99 -3.10 1.32
N ILE A 40 1.54 -3.71 0.22
CA ILE A 40 0.79 -3.02 -0.84
C ILE A 40 -0.50 -2.42 -0.28
N LEU A 41 -1.23 -3.15 0.57
CA LEU A 41 -2.44 -2.67 1.22
C LEU A 41 -2.15 -1.47 2.15
N ALA A 42 -1.04 -1.49 2.88
CA ALA A 42 -0.63 -0.36 3.72
C ALA A 42 -0.33 0.90 2.90
N VAL A 43 0.38 0.78 1.77
CA VAL A 43 0.61 1.91 0.85
C VAL A 43 -0.72 2.40 0.25
N ALA A 44 -1.59 1.51 -0.20
CA ALA A 44 -2.90 1.86 -0.75
C ALA A 44 -3.77 2.61 0.26
N ASN A 45 -3.77 2.20 1.54
CA ASN A 45 -4.48 2.89 2.61
C ASN A 45 -3.93 4.30 2.87
N ASN A 46 -2.62 4.50 2.81
CA ASN A 46 -2.02 5.83 2.93
C ASN A 46 -2.41 6.73 1.76
N VAL A 47 -2.39 6.22 0.52
CA VAL A 47 -2.84 6.97 -0.67
C VAL A 47 -4.32 7.34 -0.55
N LYS A 48 -5.16 6.42 -0.08
CA LYS A 48 -6.57 6.70 0.21
C LYS A 48 -6.71 7.79 1.28
N GLY A 49 -5.84 7.78 2.31
CA GLY A 49 -5.78 8.81 3.35
C GLY A 49 -5.49 10.20 2.80
N ILE A 50 -4.60 10.33 1.80
CA ILE A 50 -4.33 11.60 1.11
C ILE A 50 -5.59 12.11 0.40
N TYR A 51 -6.29 11.22 -0.31
CA TYR A 51 -7.47 11.58 -1.10
C TYR A 51 -8.66 11.98 -0.23
N GLN A 52 -8.92 11.22 0.84
CA GLN A 52 -10.08 11.44 1.72
C GLN A 52 -9.88 12.53 2.78
N GLY A 53 -8.66 12.98 2.99
CA GLY A 53 -8.32 14.04 3.93
C GLY A 53 -7.80 15.29 3.20
N PRO A 54 -6.49 15.43 3.00
CA PRO A 54 -5.91 16.67 2.49
C PRO A 54 -6.50 17.17 1.17
N MET A 55 -6.82 16.29 0.24
CA MET A 55 -7.29 16.70 -1.08
C MET A 55 -8.73 17.25 -1.07
N ASN A 56 -9.63 16.63 -0.30
CA ASN A 56 -10.98 17.17 -0.10
C ASN A 56 -10.92 18.50 0.64
N ASN A 57 -10.08 18.59 1.67
CA ASN A 57 -9.92 19.80 2.45
C ASN A 57 -9.45 21.00 1.60
N VAL A 58 -8.59 20.79 0.61
CA VAL A 58 -8.16 21.86 -0.33
C VAL A 58 -9.36 22.40 -1.12
N ASN A 59 -10.24 21.53 -1.61
CA ASN A 59 -11.44 21.95 -2.32
C ASN A 59 -12.41 22.75 -1.43
N ASP A 60 -12.62 22.28 -0.18
CA ASP A 60 -13.48 22.95 0.77
C ASP A 60 -12.95 24.35 1.13
N ILE A 61 -11.65 24.48 1.35
CA ILE A 61 -10.96 25.77 1.56
C ILE A 61 -11.11 26.66 0.34
N ALA A 62 -10.94 26.11 -0.88
CA ALA A 62 -11.11 26.86 -2.11
C ALA A 62 -12.52 27.41 -2.23
N ASN A 63 -13.57 26.64 -1.92
CA ASN A 63 -14.96 27.08 -1.93
C ASN A 63 -15.18 28.26 -0.98
N VAL A 64 -14.65 28.19 0.25
CA VAL A 64 -14.71 29.31 1.20
C VAL A 64 -14.01 30.55 0.62
N LYS A 65 -12.80 30.40 0.09
CA LYS A 65 -12.04 31.54 -0.49
C LYS A 65 -12.75 32.16 -1.70
N TYR A 66 -13.35 31.32 -2.56
CA TYR A 66 -14.14 31.78 -3.71
C TYR A 66 -15.40 32.53 -3.25
N GLY A 67 -16.21 31.91 -2.39
CA GLY A 67 -17.44 32.56 -1.89
C GLY A 67 -17.15 33.91 -1.23
N LEU A 68 -16.12 33.99 -0.37
CA LEU A 68 -15.70 35.27 0.26
C LEU A 68 -15.21 36.31 -0.75
N THR A 69 -14.54 35.87 -1.82
CA THR A 69 -14.00 36.76 -2.84
C THR A 69 -15.10 37.32 -3.74
N ASP A 70 -16.03 36.46 -4.17
CA ASP A 70 -17.14 36.86 -5.03
C ASP A 70 -18.17 37.69 -4.25
N LEU A 71 -18.45 37.35 -3.00
CA LEU A 71 -19.23 38.16 -2.09
C LEU A 71 -18.65 39.59 -1.96
N GLN A 72 -17.34 39.70 -1.69
CA GLN A 72 -16.70 41.00 -1.58
C GLN A 72 -16.72 41.78 -2.91
N ARG A 73 -16.54 41.09 -4.05
CA ARG A 73 -16.64 41.66 -5.39
C ARG A 73 -18.05 42.21 -5.67
N ALA A 74 -19.08 41.42 -5.32
CA ALA A 74 -20.47 41.81 -5.47
C ALA A 74 -20.83 43.06 -4.65
N ILE A 75 -20.44 43.12 -3.37
CA ILE A 75 -20.62 44.30 -2.52
C ILE A 75 -19.90 45.52 -3.09
N ASN A 76 -18.62 45.38 -3.48
CA ASN A 76 -17.84 46.48 -4.03
C ASN A 76 -18.42 47.01 -5.34
N ARG A 77 -18.98 46.12 -6.17
CA ARG A 77 -19.65 46.53 -7.43
C ARG A 77 -20.87 47.40 -7.13
N LEU A 78 -21.75 47.00 -6.19
CA LEU A 78 -22.89 47.84 -5.83
C LEU A 78 -22.48 49.19 -5.23
N LEU A 79 -21.44 49.20 -4.39
CA LEU A 79 -20.91 50.46 -3.84
C LEU A 79 -20.36 51.40 -4.91
N ALA A 80 -19.68 50.86 -5.95
CA ALA A 80 -19.10 51.62 -7.02
C ALA A 80 -20.13 52.19 -8.02
N GLU A 81 -21.21 51.47 -8.24
CA GLU A 81 -22.25 51.83 -9.20
C GLU A 81 -23.24 52.91 -8.66
N GLY A 82 -23.16 53.24 -7.39
CA GLY A 82 -23.97 54.28 -6.75
C GLY A 82 -25.46 53.92 -6.57
N SER A 83 -26.33 54.94 -6.38
CA SER A 83 -27.72 54.75 -6.02
C SER A 83 -28.68 54.54 -7.22
N ASP A 84 -28.22 54.75 -8.46
CA ASP A 84 -29.09 54.69 -9.66
C ASP A 84 -29.62 53.27 -9.91
N ASN A 85 -30.93 53.11 -10.13
CA ASN A 85 -31.61 51.83 -10.30
C ASN A 85 -31.30 50.76 -9.24
N MET A 86 -31.06 51.20 -8.00
CA MET A 86 -30.64 50.33 -6.92
C MET A 86 -31.60 49.16 -6.68
N ALA A 87 -32.90 49.33 -6.79
CA ALA A 87 -33.87 48.27 -6.52
C ALA A 87 -33.71 47.06 -7.47
N ASP A 88 -33.54 47.31 -8.78
CA ASP A 88 -33.39 46.20 -9.75
C ASP A 88 -32.03 45.52 -9.62
N ARG A 89 -30.98 46.30 -9.39
CA ARG A 89 -29.61 45.76 -9.16
C ARG A 89 -29.50 44.97 -7.88
N TYR A 90 -30.18 45.46 -6.83
CA TYR A 90 -30.16 44.80 -5.52
C TYR A 90 -30.80 43.42 -5.55
N ALA A 91 -31.91 43.21 -6.33
CA ALA A 91 -32.55 41.91 -6.40
C ALA A 91 -31.59 40.83 -7.02
N ASN A 92 -30.86 41.19 -8.08
CA ASN A 92 -29.85 40.28 -8.67
C ASN A 92 -28.65 40.06 -7.74
N PHE A 93 -28.22 41.10 -7.05
CA PHE A 93 -27.13 41.05 -6.08
C PHE A 93 -27.47 40.17 -4.87
N GLU A 94 -28.68 40.31 -4.32
CA GLU A 94 -29.16 39.53 -3.15
C GLU A 94 -29.05 38.02 -3.42
N LYS A 95 -29.46 37.59 -4.63
CA LYS A 95 -29.32 36.20 -5.06
C LYS A 95 -27.84 35.73 -5.12
N THR A 96 -26.97 36.55 -5.72
CA THR A 96 -25.53 36.23 -5.80
C THR A 96 -24.91 36.14 -4.40
N VAL A 97 -25.25 37.04 -3.50
CA VAL A 97 -24.77 37.04 -2.11
C VAL A 97 -25.24 35.77 -1.37
N GLU A 98 -26.48 35.35 -1.58
CA GLU A 98 -27.00 34.11 -0.96
C GLU A 98 -26.24 32.86 -1.47
N GLU A 99 -25.99 32.79 -2.79
CA GLU A 99 -25.20 31.70 -3.40
C GLU A 99 -23.75 31.66 -2.84
N ASP A 100 -23.09 32.82 -2.74
CA ASP A 100 -21.72 32.93 -2.22
C ASP A 100 -21.64 32.59 -0.73
N VAL A 101 -22.62 33.02 0.08
CA VAL A 101 -22.71 32.67 1.48
C VAL A 101 -22.93 31.18 1.67
N ASN A 102 -23.82 30.58 0.89
CA ASN A 102 -24.05 29.14 0.94
C ASN A 102 -22.77 28.37 0.57
N LEU A 103 -21.96 28.84 -0.37
CA LEU A 103 -20.68 28.26 -0.70
C LEU A 103 -19.68 28.32 0.45
N VAL A 104 -19.63 29.45 1.18
CA VAL A 104 -18.80 29.60 2.38
C VAL A 104 -19.26 28.65 3.48
N VAL A 105 -20.55 28.62 3.79
CA VAL A 105 -21.12 27.79 4.87
C VAL A 105 -20.92 26.31 4.55
N SER A 106 -21.25 25.87 3.34
CA SER A 106 -21.06 24.47 2.95
C SER A 106 -19.60 24.05 2.99
N GLY A 107 -18.67 24.92 2.52
CA GLY A 107 -17.24 24.65 2.60
C GLY A 107 -16.75 24.48 4.05
N VAL A 108 -17.24 25.30 4.97
CA VAL A 108 -16.90 25.17 6.40
C VAL A 108 -17.48 23.89 7.01
N ASP A 109 -18.72 23.54 6.71
CA ASP A 109 -19.36 22.32 7.19
C ASP A 109 -18.67 21.06 6.67
N ASP A 110 -18.19 21.09 5.44
CA ASP A 110 -17.44 19.97 4.85
C ASP A 110 -16.03 19.87 5.45
N MET A 111 -15.36 20.99 5.72
CA MET A 111 -14.11 21.01 6.46
C MET A 111 -14.27 20.39 7.86
N ASP A 112 -15.35 20.66 8.58
CA ASP A 112 -15.59 20.09 9.92
C ASP A 112 -15.70 18.57 9.88
N LYS A 113 -16.31 18.01 8.82
CA LYS A 113 -16.40 16.56 8.59
C LYS A 113 -15.05 15.92 8.25
N HIS A 114 -14.22 16.63 7.50
CA HIS A 114 -12.98 16.10 6.93
C HIS A 114 -11.74 16.33 7.80
N PHE A 115 -11.72 17.35 8.66
CA PHE A 115 -10.56 17.67 9.49
C PHE A 115 -10.35 16.68 10.63
N LYS A 116 -9.15 16.08 10.66
CA LYS A 116 -8.78 15.04 11.64
C LYS A 116 -7.81 15.53 12.71
N THR A 117 -6.99 16.55 12.39
CA THR A 117 -5.96 17.01 13.32
C THR A 117 -6.48 18.10 14.23
N GLU A 118 -5.97 18.16 15.47
CA GLU A 118 -6.32 19.17 16.45
C GLU A 118 -5.99 20.59 15.95
N ALA A 119 -4.83 20.75 15.28
CA ALA A 119 -4.40 22.03 14.75
C ALA A 119 -5.36 22.57 13.67
N THR A 120 -5.83 21.72 12.74
CA THR A 120 -6.79 22.16 11.72
C THR A 120 -8.15 22.47 12.31
N ARG A 121 -8.61 21.71 13.31
CA ARG A 121 -9.88 21.95 14.01
C ARG A 121 -9.85 23.25 14.82
N ALA A 122 -8.73 23.55 15.51
CA ALA A 122 -8.57 24.81 16.24
C ALA A 122 -8.70 26.01 15.30
N LYS A 123 -8.00 25.98 14.16
CA LYS A 123 -8.08 27.04 13.15
C LYS A 123 -9.46 27.15 12.50
N LEU A 124 -10.14 26.02 12.26
CA LEU A 124 -11.50 26.03 11.78
C LEU A 124 -12.47 26.68 12.78
N SER A 125 -12.31 26.41 14.07
CA SER A 125 -13.12 27.04 15.13
C SER A 125 -12.89 28.57 15.19
N GLU A 126 -11.65 29.04 15.05
CA GLU A 126 -11.32 30.46 14.92
C GLU A 126 -12.01 31.07 13.70
N MET A 127 -11.96 30.38 12.54
CA MET A 127 -12.59 30.82 11.31
C MET A 127 -14.14 30.88 11.44
N GLN A 128 -14.77 29.89 12.05
CA GLN A 128 -16.21 29.89 12.32
C GLN A 128 -16.63 31.04 13.20
N ALA A 129 -15.83 31.36 14.23
CA ALA A 129 -16.10 32.53 15.09
C ALA A 129 -16.07 33.84 14.30
N LYS A 130 -15.12 34.00 13.36
CA LYS A 130 -15.04 35.18 12.49
C LYS A 130 -16.14 35.23 11.45
N ILE A 131 -16.59 34.09 10.91
CA ILE A 131 -17.77 34.02 10.04
C ILE A 131 -19.00 34.48 10.79
N ASN A 132 -19.22 34.00 12.03
CA ASN A 132 -20.35 34.43 12.86
C ASN A 132 -20.29 35.92 13.20
N GLU A 133 -19.11 36.52 13.33
CA GLU A 133 -18.95 37.97 13.46
C GLU A 133 -19.36 38.69 12.18
N GLY A 134 -18.89 38.21 11.01
CA GLY A 134 -19.25 38.75 9.70
C GLY A 134 -20.75 38.67 9.40
N GLU A 135 -21.39 37.57 9.80
CA GLU A 135 -22.86 37.39 9.66
C GLU A 135 -23.69 38.39 10.44
N LYS A 136 -23.16 39.02 11.48
CA LYS A 136 -23.83 40.12 12.21
C LYS A 136 -23.70 41.44 11.49
N VAL A 137 -22.63 41.67 10.76
CA VAL A 137 -22.32 42.95 10.08
C VAL A 137 -22.85 42.95 8.65
N ARG A 138 -22.71 41.85 7.90
CA ARG A 138 -23.17 41.77 6.50
C ARG A 138 -24.61 42.22 6.28
N PRO A 139 -25.62 41.75 7.02
CA PRO A 139 -27.00 42.21 6.82
C PRO A 139 -27.18 43.71 6.99
N GLN A 140 -26.40 44.35 7.86
CA GLN A 140 -26.44 45.82 8.05
C GLN A 140 -25.91 46.54 6.82
N VAL A 141 -24.79 46.07 6.24
CA VAL A 141 -24.26 46.59 4.97
C VAL A 141 -25.28 46.42 3.85
N MET A 142 -25.91 45.24 3.78
CA MET A 142 -26.93 44.92 2.78
C MET A 142 -28.16 45.83 2.92
N GLN A 143 -28.63 46.09 4.14
CA GLN A 143 -29.76 46.97 4.40
C GLN A 143 -29.48 48.43 4.02
N LEU A 144 -28.27 48.92 4.31
CA LEU A 144 -27.83 50.26 3.91
C LEU A 144 -27.79 50.40 2.38
N LEU A 145 -27.23 49.41 1.68
CA LEU A 145 -27.23 49.34 0.21
C LEU A 145 -28.66 49.36 -0.34
N LYS A 146 -29.56 48.52 0.20
CA LYS A 146 -30.96 48.44 -0.21
C LYS A 146 -31.69 49.77 -0.02
N SER A 147 -31.32 50.54 1.00
CA SER A 147 -31.90 51.84 1.31
C SER A 147 -31.25 53.00 0.52
N GLY A 148 -30.30 52.72 -0.36
CA GLY A 148 -29.58 53.75 -1.16
C GLY A 148 -28.58 54.58 -0.33
N LYS A 149 -28.30 54.18 0.92
CA LYS A 149 -27.34 54.87 1.79
C LYS A 149 -25.90 54.43 1.53
N ILE A 150 -25.39 54.80 0.34
CA ILE A 150 -24.14 54.31 -0.18
C ILE A 150 -22.96 54.67 0.68
N ASP A 151 -22.85 55.92 1.16
CA ASP A 151 -21.71 56.37 1.98
C ASP A 151 -21.66 55.65 3.34
N GLU A 152 -22.84 55.46 3.98
CA GLU A 152 -22.93 54.69 5.22
C GLU A 152 -22.58 53.21 4.99
N ALA A 153 -23.07 52.58 3.90
CA ALA A 153 -22.71 51.23 3.51
C ALA A 153 -21.22 51.07 3.24
N TYR A 154 -20.64 52.03 2.52
CA TYR A 154 -19.20 52.04 2.25
C TYR A 154 -18.39 52.11 3.53
N ALA A 155 -18.73 53.04 4.45
CA ALA A 155 -18.01 53.19 5.70
C ALA A 155 -18.10 51.90 6.56
N LEU A 156 -19.26 51.27 6.66
CA LEU A 156 -19.46 50.03 7.41
C LEU A 156 -18.74 48.85 6.76
N ASN A 157 -18.82 48.74 5.44
CA ASN A 157 -18.12 47.69 4.71
C ASN A 157 -16.59 47.83 4.86
N TYR A 158 -16.04 49.02 4.62
CA TYR A 158 -14.60 49.23 4.61
C TYR A 158 -13.98 49.16 6.00
N ASN A 159 -14.62 49.75 7.02
CA ASN A 159 -14.04 49.86 8.36
C ASN A 159 -14.34 48.67 9.26
N THR A 160 -15.36 47.82 8.94
CA THR A 160 -15.78 46.75 9.81
C THR A 160 -15.90 45.39 9.08
N TYR A 161 -16.66 45.31 8.00
CA TYR A 161 -16.90 44.03 7.35
C TYR A 161 -15.65 43.49 6.59
N LEU A 162 -15.00 44.33 5.82
CA LEU A 162 -13.81 43.95 5.04
C LEU A 162 -12.65 43.44 5.91
N PRO A 163 -12.31 44.05 7.07
CA PRO A 163 -11.35 43.48 8.00
C PRO A 163 -11.70 42.07 8.45
N ILE A 164 -12.95 41.79 8.80
CA ILE A 164 -13.42 40.47 9.22
C ILE A 164 -13.24 39.46 8.06
N VAL A 165 -13.65 39.81 6.85
CA VAL A 165 -13.48 38.97 5.66
C VAL A 165 -11.99 38.66 5.40
N ASN A 166 -11.10 39.64 5.59
CA ASN A 166 -9.66 39.45 5.43
C ASN A 166 -9.09 38.52 6.52
N GLU A 167 -9.57 38.59 7.76
CA GLU A 167 -9.20 37.64 8.80
C GLU A 167 -9.66 36.22 8.46
N ILE A 168 -10.89 36.03 7.97
CA ILE A 168 -11.38 34.72 7.53
C ILE A 168 -10.50 34.17 6.39
N LYS A 169 -10.14 34.98 5.40
CA LYS A 169 -9.24 34.61 4.31
C LYS A 169 -7.84 34.22 4.82
N SER A 170 -7.32 34.95 5.81
CA SER A 170 -6.04 34.61 6.43
C SER A 170 -6.10 33.27 7.15
N LEU A 171 -7.16 33.01 7.90
CA LEU A 171 -7.37 31.72 8.56
C LEU A 171 -7.53 30.58 7.55
N ALA A 172 -8.22 30.82 6.42
CA ALA A 172 -8.31 29.85 5.33
C ALA A 172 -6.92 29.51 4.74
N ASN A 173 -6.04 30.50 4.58
CA ASN A 173 -4.66 30.28 4.14
C ASN A 173 -3.83 29.49 5.17
N ASP A 174 -4.01 29.79 6.47
CA ASP A 174 -3.35 29.04 7.55
C ASP A 174 -3.79 27.56 7.52
N ILE A 175 -5.10 27.32 7.40
CA ILE A 175 -5.66 25.97 7.29
C ILE A 175 -5.13 25.27 6.04
N GLU A 176 -5.10 25.95 4.89
CA GLU A 176 -4.54 25.40 3.65
C GLU A 176 -3.09 24.96 3.84
N THR A 177 -2.28 25.77 4.51
CA THR A 177 -0.88 25.44 4.83
C THR A 177 -0.78 24.19 5.70
N LEU A 178 -1.60 24.06 6.74
CA LEU A 178 -1.66 22.88 7.59
C LEU A 178 -2.11 21.64 6.82
N VAL A 179 -3.05 21.78 5.91
CA VAL A 179 -3.54 20.68 5.04
C VAL A 179 -2.44 20.18 4.11
N TYR A 180 -1.67 21.09 3.49
CA TYR A 180 -0.52 20.70 2.67
C TYR A 180 0.58 20.02 3.49
N GLN A 181 0.87 20.52 4.70
CA GLN A 181 1.83 19.87 5.60
C GLN A 181 1.39 18.45 5.98
N ASN A 182 0.13 18.28 6.32
CA ASN A 182 -0.44 16.96 6.61
C ASN A 182 -0.37 16.02 5.39
N GLY A 183 -0.68 16.53 4.19
CA GLY A 183 -0.53 15.79 2.93
C GLY A 183 0.91 15.34 2.67
N ALA A 184 1.89 16.21 2.92
CA ALA A 184 3.31 15.91 2.78
C ALA A 184 3.77 14.80 3.74
N VAL A 185 3.22 14.74 4.96
CA VAL A 185 3.48 13.65 5.93
C VAL A 185 2.99 12.31 5.38
N TYR A 186 1.75 12.23 4.90
CA TYR A 186 1.20 11.01 4.28
C TYR A 186 2.02 10.58 3.06
N TYR A 187 2.38 11.52 2.19
CA TYR A 187 3.22 11.25 1.02
C TYR A 187 4.58 10.66 1.42
N THR A 188 5.27 11.31 2.36
CA THR A 188 6.59 10.87 2.83
C THR A 188 6.53 9.47 3.46
N GLN A 189 5.49 9.19 4.26
CA GLN A 189 5.26 7.87 4.84
C GLN A 189 5.01 6.82 3.76
N SER A 190 4.21 7.13 2.74
CA SER A 190 3.91 6.22 1.62
C SER A 190 5.17 5.88 0.82
N VAL A 191 6.00 6.89 0.50
CA VAL A 191 7.27 6.71 -0.21
C VAL A 191 8.24 5.87 0.62
N ARG A 192 8.37 6.15 1.92
CA ARG A 192 9.24 5.37 2.82
C ARG A 192 8.80 3.91 2.90
N LEU A 193 7.51 3.67 3.09
CA LEU A 193 6.95 2.31 3.10
C LEU A 193 7.16 1.62 1.74
N GLY A 194 6.87 2.27 0.64
CA GLY A 194 7.05 1.74 -0.71
C GLY A 194 8.51 1.34 -0.98
N ASN A 195 9.46 2.22 -0.67
CA ASN A 195 10.89 1.94 -0.83
C ASN A 195 11.34 0.79 0.07
N GLY A 196 10.90 0.78 1.33
CA GLY A 196 11.21 -0.31 2.27
C GLY A 196 10.70 -1.66 1.77
N LEU A 197 9.48 -1.71 1.27
CA LEU A 197 8.87 -2.92 0.70
C LEU A 197 9.59 -3.38 -0.57
N THR A 198 10.00 -2.46 -1.43
CA THR A 198 10.75 -2.79 -2.64
C THR A 198 12.08 -3.44 -2.29
N ILE A 199 12.85 -2.86 -1.37
CA ILE A 199 14.13 -3.42 -0.92
C ILE A 199 13.92 -4.78 -0.24
N ALA A 200 12.97 -4.87 0.69
CA ALA A 200 12.63 -6.13 1.35
C ALA A 200 12.19 -7.20 0.35
N GLY A 201 11.36 -6.85 -0.63
CA GLY A 201 10.91 -7.73 -1.69
C GLY A 201 12.06 -8.30 -2.51
N ILE A 202 13.02 -7.46 -2.93
CA ILE A 202 14.21 -7.90 -3.67
C ILE A 202 15.04 -8.89 -2.83
N ILE A 203 15.29 -8.56 -1.55
CA ILE A 203 16.06 -9.43 -0.65
C ILE A 203 15.36 -10.79 -0.50
N LEU A 204 14.03 -10.79 -0.30
CA LEU A 204 13.24 -12.01 -0.12
C LEU A 204 13.22 -12.87 -1.38
N VAL A 205 13.12 -12.28 -2.58
CA VAL A 205 13.19 -13.01 -3.86
C VAL A 205 14.57 -13.64 -4.05
N VAL A 206 15.65 -12.90 -3.78
CA VAL A 206 17.00 -13.43 -3.86
C VAL A 206 17.20 -14.57 -2.87
N ALA A 207 16.76 -14.42 -1.63
CA ALA A 207 16.81 -15.48 -0.62
C ALA A 207 16.05 -16.74 -1.06
N LEU A 208 14.84 -16.57 -1.62
CA LEU A 208 14.03 -17.68 -2.14
C LEU A 208 14.76 -18.42 -3.28
N LEU A 209 15.40 -17.71 -4.20
CA LEU A 209 16.20 -18.32 -5.27
C LEU A 209 17.37 -19.16 -4.71
N PHE A 210 18.09 -18.65 -3.71
CA PHE A 210 19.15 -19.41 -3.05
C PHE A 210 18.63 -20.65 -2.36
N ILE A 211 17.54 -20.53 -1.59
CA ILE A 211 16.90 -21.64 -0.90
C ILE A 211 16.42 -22.70 -1.91
N SER A 212 15.72 -22.27 -2.95
CA SER A 212 15.22 -23.17 -4.02
C SER A 212 16.36 -23.91 -4.71
N THR A 213 17.44 -23.22 -5.09
CA THR A 213 18.63 -23.84 -5.72
C THR A 213 19.28 -24.85 -4.79
N PHE A 214 19.41 -24.51 -3.51
CA PHE A 214 19.97 -25.42 -2.50
C PHE A 214 19.13 -26.71 -2.38
N PHE A 215 17.81 -26.58 -2.26
CA PHE A 215 16.93 -27.75 -2.19
C PHE A 215 16.93 -28.58 -3.47
N THR A 216 16.91 -27.92 -4.63
CA THR A 216 16.98 -28.61 -5.93
C THR A 216 18.24 -29.44 -6.03
N ARG A 217 19.40 -28.89 -5.74
CA ARG A 217 20.68 -29.64 -5.75
C ARG A 217 20.65 -30.81 -4.80
N THR A 218 20.20 -30.61 -3.56
CA THR A 218 20.15 -31.66 -2.54
C THR A 218 19.22 -32.80 -2.96
N ILE A 219 18.04 -32.51 -3.46
CA ILE A 219 17.09 -33.53 -3.93
C ILE A 219 17.61 -34.26 -5.14
N THR A 220 18.19 -33.55 -6.12
CA THR A 220 18.77 -34.16 -7.32
C THR A 220 19.87 -35.16 -6.92
N GLU A 221 20.80 -34.78 -6.05
CA GLU A 221 21.84 -35.74 -5.60
C GLU A 221 21.25 -36.95 -4.87
N VAL A 222 20.28 -36.75 -3.96
CA VAL A 222 19.67 -37.84 -3.19
C VAL A 222 18.85 -38.80 -4.04
N LEU A 223 18.31 -38.35 -5.18
CA LEU A 223 17.53 -39.19 -6.09
C LEU A 223 18.37 -39.74 -7.25
N THR A 224 19.22 -38.91 -7.88
CA THR A 224 19.93 -39.28 -9.12
C THR A 224 21.07 -40.21 -8.84
N THR A 225 21.82 -40.02 -7.71
CA THR A 225 22.99 -40.85 -7.41
C THR A 225 22.62 -42.33 -7.22
N PRO A 226 21.63 -42.69 -6.34
CA PRO A 226 21.24 -44.09 -6.18
C PRO A 226 20.62 -44.68 -7.46
N ALA A 227 19.77 -43.90 -8.16
CA ALA A 227 19.16 -44.35 -9.42
C ALA A 227 20.26 -44.72 -10.47
N LYS A 228 21.31 -43.89 -10.58
CA LYS A 228 22.44 -44.13 -11.50
C LYS A 228 23.21 -45.37 -11.11
N GLN A 229 23.51 -45.57 -9.82
CA GLN A 229 24.22 -46.80 -9.38
C GLN A 229 23.40 -48.06 -9.67
N ILE A 230 22.09 -48.03 -9.46
CA ILE A 230 21.20 -49.17 -9.74
C ILE A 230 21.15 -49.48 -11.23
N VAL A 231 21.03 -48.43 -12.08
CA VAL A 231 20.96 -48.60 -13.53
C VAL A 231 22.31 -49.13 -14.05
N GLU A 232 23.44 -48.56 -13.64
CA GLU A 232 24.80 -49.00 -14.04
C GLU A 232 25.05 -50.47 -13.64
N ALA A 233 24.70 -50.86 -12.42
CA ALA A 233 24.86 -52.23 -11.97
C ALA A 233 23.91 -53.20 -12.72
N ALA A 234 22.68 -52.82 -13.01
CA ALA A 234 21.73 -53.61 -13.80
C ALA A 234 22.20 -53.79 -15.24
N GLU A 235 22.81 -52.77 -15.84
CA GLU A 235 23.39 -52.83 -17.19
C GLU A 235 24.58 -53.79 -17.24
N GLN A 236 25.50 -53.74 -16.26
CA GLN A 236 26.62 -54.68 -16.15
C GLN A 236 26.11 -56.11 -15.93
N MET A 237 25.12 -56.31 -15.08
CA MET A 237 24.46 -57.61 -14.89
C MET A 237 23.88 -58.15 -16.19
N TYR A 238 23.25 -57.32 -17.01
CA TYR A 238 22.74 -57.70 -18.33
C TYR A 238 23.86 -58.18 -19.26
N HIS A 239 25.07 -57.62 -19.18
CA HIS A 239 26.25 -58.04 -19.92
C HIS A 239 27.01 -59.23 -19.30
N GLY A 240 26.46 -59.80 -18.21
CA GLY A 240 27.01 -60.96 -17.52
C GLY A 240 28.07 -60.65 -16.49
N ASP A 241 28.36 -59.39 -16.20
CA ASP A 241 29.31 -58.99 -15.16
C ASP A 241 28.62 -58.85 -13.79
N MET A 242 28.69 -59.94 -13.02
CA MET A 242 28.11 -59.99 -11.68
C MET A 242 28.99 -59.30 -10.62
N SER A 243 30.27 -59.01 -10.94
CA SER A 243 31.20 -58.31 -10.02
C SER A 243 30.77 -56.87 -9.78
N ALA A 244 29.98 -56.30 -10.68
CA ALA A 244 29.36 -54.98 -10.57
C ALA A 244 28.44 -54.82 -9.35
N ALA A 245 28.07 -55.88 -8.65
CA ALA A 245 27.39 -55.83 -7.34
C ALA A 245 28.15 -54.87 -6.35
N ASN A 246 29.47 -54.76 -6.50
CA ASN A 246 30.29 -53.87 -5.68
C ASN A 246 30.14 -52.38 -6.01
N LEU A 247 29.55 -52.02 -7.17
CA LEU A 247 29.25 -50.64 -7.54
C LEU A 247 28.07 -50.08 -6.73
N ILE A 248 27.23 -50.97 -6.19
CA ILE A 248 26.11 -50.61 -5.37
C ILE A 248 26.55 -50.33 -3.94
N THR A 249 26.83 -49.06 -3.67
CA THR A 249 27.26 -48.56 -2.35
C THR A 249 26.17 -47.78 -1.59
N TYR A 250 25.05 -47.53 -2.26
CA TYR A 250 23.95 -46.76 -1.68
C TYR A 250 23.19 -47.60 -0.65
N GLU A 251 23.14 -47.09 0.59
CA GLU A 251 22.40 -47.65 1.72
C GLU A 251 21.42 -46.65 2.23
N SER A 252 20.11 -47.01 2.22
CA SER A 252 19.01 -46.18 2.67
C SER A 252 17.81 -47.06 3.01
N GLU A 253 16.90 -46.52 3.85
CA GLU A 253 15.63 -47.19 4.16
C GLU A 253 14.51 -46.84 3.16
N ASP A 254 14.83 -46.08 2.11
CA ASP A 254 13.88 -45.69 1.07
C ASP A 254 13.73 -46.74 -0.03
N GLU A 255 12.92 -46.40 -1.02
CA GLU A 255 12.61 -47.28 -2.18
C GLU A 255 13.88 -47.59 -3.00
N PHE A 256 14.83 -46.65 -3.10
CA PHE A 256 16.10 -46.87 -3.78
C PHE A 256 17.02 -47.82 -2.97
N GLY A 257 17.02 -47.70 -1.64
CA GLY A 257 17.76 -48.63 -0.79
C GLY A 257 17.24 -50.04 -0.88
N ALA A 258 15.91 -50.23 -0.94
CA ALA A 258 15.30 -51.51 -1.16
C ALA A 258 15.65 -52.13 -2.54
N MET A 259 15.58 -51.31 -3.61
CA MET A 259 16.01 -51.71 -4.96
C MET A 259 17.49 -52.09 -5.01
N ALA A 260 18.38 -51.26 -4.45
CA ALA A 260 19.80 -51.48 -4.37
C ALA A 260 20.15 -52.81 -3.67
N LYS A 261 19.53 -53.06 -2.52
CA LYS A 261 19.70 -54.29 -1.73
C LYS A 261 19.26 -55.52 -2.50
N THR A 262 18.09 -55.46 -3.15
CA THR A 262 17.52 -56.56 -3.91
C THR A 262 18.42 -56.89 -5.13
N LEU A 263 18.82 -55.85 -5.92
CA LEU A 263 19.64 -56.05 -7.10
C LEU A 263 21.01 -56.60 -6.69
N LYS A 264 21.69 -56.04 -5.68
CA LYS A 264 22.95 -56.52 -5.15
C LYS A 264 22.88 -57.99 -4.70
N GLY A 265 21.84 -58.35 -3.96
CA GLY A 265 21.60 -59.73 -3.53
C GLY A 265 21.38 -60.71 -4.73
N THR A 266 20.61 -60.26 -5.72
CA THR A 266 20.40 -61.07 -6.95
C THR A 266 21.71 -61.29 -7.69
N MET A 267 22.53 -60.27 -7.88
CA MET A 267 23.83 -60.39 -8.58
C MET A 267 24.79 -61.33 -7.83
N LEU A 268 24.86 -61.19 -6.49
CA LEU A 268 25.73 -62.07 -5.68
C LEU A 268 25.26 -63.55 -5.72
N ASN A 269 23.96 -63.80 -5.68
CA ASN A 269 23.41 -65.15 -5.80
C ASN A 269 23.68 -65.75 -7.20
N LEU A 270 23.50 -64.96 -8.24
CA LEU A 270 23.79 -65.44 -9.63
C LEU A 270 25.29 -65.71 -9.82
N HIS A 271 26.15 -64.88 -9.23
CA HIS A 271 27.60 -65.12 -9.26
C HIS A 271 27.96 -66.45 -8.60
N ALA A 272 27.41 -66.72 -7.42
CA ALA A 272 27.62 -67.97 -6.70
C ALA A 272 27.14 -69.17 -7.50
N TYR A 273 26.00 -69.11 -8.18
CA TYR A 273 25.49 -70.18 -9.05
C TYR A 273 26.40 -70.42 -10.24
N VAL A 274 26.91 -69.35 -10.89
CA VAL A 274 27.82 -69.49 -12.07
C VAL A 274 29.14 -70.11 -11.63
N ASP A 275 29.67 -69.73 -10.49
CA ASP A 275 30.88 -70.32 -9.92
C ASP A 275 30.72 -71.81 -9.57
N GLU A 276 29.57 -72.19 -8.97
CA GLU A 276 29.28 -73.58 -8.68
C GLU A 276 29.16 -74.46 -9.96
N ILE A 277 28.55 -73.91 -11.02
CA ILE A 277 28.44 -74.64 -12.31
C ILE A 277 29.82 -74.72 -13.00
N SER A 278 30.69 -73.74 -12.87
CA SER A 278 32.01 -73.72 -13.52
C SER A 278 33.07 -74.59 -12.79
N THR A 279 32.77 -75.07 -11.61
CA THR A 279 33.64 -75.94 -10.80
C THR A 279 33.27 -77.43 -10.93
N VAL A 280 32.22 -77.78 -11.65
CA VAL A 280 31.79 -79.14 -11.98
C VAL A 280 32.24 -79.47 -13.41
#